data_6be3314a3ab44eeca9faaff8b9a4b118
#
_entry.id   6be3314a3ab44eeca9faaff8b9a4b118
#
_cell.length_a   1.000
_cell.length_b   1.000
_cell.length_c   1.000
_cell.angle_alpha   90.00
_cell.angle_beta   90.00
_cell.angle_gamma   90.00
#
_symmetry.space_group_name_H-M   'P 1'
#
loop_
_entity.id
_entity.type
_entity.pdbx_description
1 polymer ?
#
loop_
_entity_poly.entity_id
_entity_poly.type
_entity_poly.pdbx_seq_one_letter_code
_entity_poly.pdbx_strand_id
1 'polypeptide(L)'
;NYPVPFFYSLMNLLGSHDRARVHNLLVKQDFSHLPIAQRRGLTMGPAYKKLARQRFIKMLQLVVALPGMPSMYYGDEVGMEGASDPCCRGTFPGGQEEEDTLALVKEAFRLRAERPVLRHGFLELSSEGEDTLVIHRFAKDGLDVFGEPLEDGPFLLRISRDAIKI
;
A
#
# COMPACT_ATOMS: atom_id res chain seq x y z
N ASN A 1 -4.04 17.87 -16.23
CA ASN A 1 -3.33 16.62 -16.56
C ASN A 1 -1.85 16.84 -16.35
N TYR A 2 -1.20 15.96 -15.59
CA TYR A 2 0.25 16.01 -15.43
C TYR A 2 0.95 15.33 -16.61
N PRO A 3 2.15 15.80 -17.01
CA PRO A 3 2.99 15.07 -17.96
C PRO A 3 3.29 13.64 -17.47
N VAL A 4 3.41 12.69 -18.40
CA VAL A 4 3.63 11.27 -18.07
C VAL A 4 4.83 11.05 -17.14
N PRO A 5 6.03 11.65 -17.38
CA PRO A 5 7.16 11.46 -16.48
C PRO A 5 6.87 11.95 -15.06
N PHE A 6 6.16 13.05 -14.90
CA PHE A 6 5.78 13.56 -13.59
C PHE A 6 4.82 12.61 -12.87
N PHE A 7 3.78 12.13 -13.58
CA PHE A 7 2.79 11.20 -13.01
C PHE A 7 3.44 9.89 -12.55
N TYR A 8 4.40 9.36 -13.32
CA TYR A 8 5.12 8.14 -12.96
C TYR A 8 6.22 8.33 -11.90
N SER A 9 6.51 9.58 -11.50
CA SER A 9 7.45 9.91 -10.42
C SER A 9 6.77 10.28 -9.10
N LEU A 10 5.44 10.26 -9.03
CA LEU A 10 4.70 10.58 -7.82
C LEU A 10 4.94 9.53 -6.73
N MET A 11 5.05 9.97 -5.48
CA MET A 11 5.09 9.09 -4.32
C MET A 11 3.69 8.64 -3.91
N ASN A 12 3.45 7.35 -3.89
CA ASN A 12 2.21 6.75 -3.41
C ASN A 12 2.36 6.38 -1.93
N LEU A 13 1.85 7.22 -1.04
CA LEU A 13 1.96 7.05 0.40
C LEU A 13 0.70 6.44 1.01
N LEU A 14 0.85 5.43 1.86
CA LEU A 14 -0.21 4.90 2.71
C LEU A 14 -0.20 5.53 4.12
N GLY A 15 0.96 5.91 4.62
CA GLY A 15 1.15 6.48 5.95
C GLY A 15 2.18 7.61 5.97
N SER A 16 2.13 8.44 7.00
CA SER A 16 3.10 9.51 7.23
C SER A 16 3.21 9.83 8.73
N HIS A 17 4.19 10.66 9.09
CA HIS A 17 4.40 11.13 10.46
C HIS A 17 3.28 12.06 10.99
N ASP A 18 2.40 12.56 10.13
CA ASP A 18 1.32 13.50 10.50
C ASP A 18 -0.03 12.81 10.75
N ARG A 19 -0.09 11.50 10.59
CA ARG A 19 -1.32 10.72 10.71
C ARG A 19 -1.11 9.53 11.63
N ALA A 20 -2.19 8.98 12.17
CA ALA A 20 -2.12 7.69 12.82
C ALA A 20 -1.53 6.64 11.87
N ARG A 21 -0.90 5.62 12.42
CA ARG A 21 -0.33 4.52 11.64
C ARG A 21 -1.38 3.90 10.73
N VAL A 22 -0.97 3.46 9.53
CA VAL A 22 -1.88 2.92 8.51
C VAL A 22 -2.73 1.77 9.07
N HIS A 23 -2.14 0.88 9.86
CA HIS A 23 -2.86 -0.24 10.48
C HIS A 23 -4.02 0.24 11.36
N ASN A 24 -3.81 1.30 12.14
CA ASN A 24 -4.86 1.91 12.97
C ASN A 24 -5.94 2.60 12.12
N LEU A 25 -5.56 3.33 11.08
CA LEU A 25 -6.49 4.02 10.18
C LEU A 25 -7.40 3.06 9.43
N LEU A 26 -6.86 1.95 8.94
CA LEU A 26 -7.61 0.96 8.17
C LEU A 26 -8.76 0.32 8.94
N VAL A 27 -8.74 0.37 10.27
CA VAL A 27 -9.81 -0.17 11.14
C VAL A 27 -10.47 0.90 12.01
N LYS A 28 -10.20 2.18 11.73
CA LYS A 28 -10.74 3.33 12.47
C LYS A 28 -10.41 3.29 13.98
N GLN A 29 -9.21 2.85 14.32
CA GLN A 29 -8.65 2.81 15.67
C GLN A 29 -7.51 3.83 15.81
N ASP A 30 -7.72 5.05 15.33
CA ASP A 30 -6.75 6.16 15.40
C ASP A 30 -6.71 6.83 16.78
N PHE A 31 -7.72 6.54 17.61
CA PHE A 31 -7.89 7.08 18.98
C PHE A 31 -7.86 8.62 19.06
N SER A 32 -8.13 9.31 17.97
CA SER A 32 -8.07 10.79 17.90
C SER A 32 -9.05 11.47 18.85
N HIS A 33 -10.13 10.79 19.23
CA HIS A 33 -11.13 11.26 20.18
C HIS A 33 -10.66 11.28 21.64
N LEU A 34 -9.52 10.64 21.97
CA LEU A 34 -8.97 10.60 23.31
C LEU A 34 -7.93 11.72 23.53
N PRO A 35 -7.73 12.20 24.77
CA PRO A 35 -6.61 13.06 25.11
C PRO A 35 -5.25 12.41 24.81
N ILE A 36 -4.25 13.19 24.43
CA ILE A 36 -2.91 12.69 24.05
C ILE A 36 -2.30 11.78 25.13
N ALA A 37 -2.44 12.15 26.40
CA ALA A 37 -1.90 11.36 27.51
C ALA A 37 -2.50 9.94 27.57
N GLN A 38 -3.71 9.74 27.08
CA GLN A 38 -4.40 8.46 27.05
C GLN A 38 -4.11 7.66 25.79
N ARG A 39 -3.57 8.29 24.74
CA ARG A 39 -3.23 7.60 23.46
C ARG A 39 -1.93 6.81 23.54
N ARG A 40 -1.01 7.18 24.45
CA ARG A 40 0.29 6.52 24.58
C ARG A 40 0.12 5.07 25.02
N GLY A 41 0.76 4.16 24.28
CA GLY A 41 0.75 2.72 24.58
C GLY A 41 -0.57 2.02 24.29
N LEU A 42 -1.57 2.72 23.72
CA LEU A 42 -2.77 2.04 23.26
C LEU A 42 -2.42 1.12 22.08
N THR A 43 -2.91 -0.10 22.16
CA THR A 43 -2.79 -1.12 21.12
C THR A 43 -4.17 -1.59 20.70
N MET A 44 -4.27 -2.04 19.46
CA MET A 44 -5.50 -2.64 18.95
C MET A 44 -5.69 -4.04 19.54
N GLY A 45 -6.96 -4.40 19.79
CA GLY A 45 -7.30 -5.78 20.16
C GLY A 45 -7.02 -6.75 18.99
N PRO A 46 -6.86 -8.08 19.27
CA PRO A 46 -6.47 -9.08 18.27
C PRO A 46 -7.33 -9.12 17.02
N ALA A 47 -8.65 -8.94 17.17
CA ALA A 47 -9.59 -8.92 16.04
C ALA A 47 -9.33 -7.72 15.11
N TYR A 48 -9.04 -6.54 15.66
CA TYR A 48 -8.70 -5.36 14.88
C TYR A 48 -7.35 -5.49 14.19
N LYS A 49 -6.33 -6.06 14.86
CA LYS A 49 -5.02 -6.35 14.26
C LYS A 49 -5.16 -7.25 13.03
N LYS A 50 -5.89 -8.36 13.17
CA LYS A 50 -6.17 -9.27 12.05
C LYS A 50 -6.85 -8.56 10.88
N LEU A 51 -7.88 -7.75 11.15
CA LEU A 51 -8.60 -7.01 10.12
C LEU A 51 -7.72 -5.91 9.48
N ALA A 52 -6.94 -5.20 10.29
CA ALA A 52 -6.00 -4.19 9.82
C ALA A 52 -4.99 -4.80 8.84
N ARG A 53 -4.40 -5.94 9.19
CA ARG A 53 -3.47 -6.67 8.33
C ARG A 53 -4.11 -7.09 7.01
N GLN A 54 -5.31 -7.66 7.03
CA GLN A 54 -6.03 -8.04 5.82
C GLN A 54 -6.27 -6.84 4.89
N ARG A 55 -6.66 -5.69 5.45
CA ARG A 55 -6.87 -4.44 4.70
C ARG A 55 -5.54 -3.84 4.20
N PHE A 56 -4.49 -3.92 5.01
CA PHE A 56 -3.16 -3.45 4.66
C PHE A 56 -2.62 -4.18 3.43
N ILE A 57 -2.75 -5.51 3.37
CA ILE A 57 -2.36 -6.30 2.20
C ILE A 57 -3.06 -5.81 0.93
N LYS A 58 -4.36 -5.50 0.99
CA LYS A 58 -5.10 -4.94 -0.15
C LYS A 58 -4.55 -3.60 -0.59
N MET A 59 -4.29 -2.70 0.36
CA MET A 59 -3.73 -1.39 0.07
C MET A 59 -2.31 -1.48 -0.48
N LEU A 60 -1.50 -2.40 0.04
CA LEU A 60 -0.14 -2.65 -0.43
C LEU A 60 -0.13 -3.11 -1.89
N GLN A 61 -1.00 -4.04 -2.27
CA GLN A 61 -1.13 -4.52 -3.65
C GLN A 61 -1.60 -3.41 -4.59
N LEU A 62 -2.54 -2.58 -4.15
CA LEU A 62 -2.98 -1.40 -4.89
C LEU A 62 -1.81 -0.46 -5.17
N VAL A 63 -1.05 -0.09 -4.14
CA VAL A 63 0.07 0.86 -4.25
C VAL A 63 1.18 0.32 -5.15
N VAL A 64 1.44 -0.98 -5.08
CA VAL A 64 2.44 -1.66 -5.93
C VAL A 64 2.00 -1.72 -7.40
N ALA A 65 0.70 -1.88 -7.66
CA ALA A 65 0.16 -1.95 -9.01
C ALA A 65 0.01 -0.58 -9.69
N LEU A 66 -0.17 0.49 -8.93
CA LEU A 66 -0.34 1.84 -9.49
C LEU A 66 0.99 2.42 -10.02
N PRO A 67 0.94 3.33 -11.02
CA PRO A 67 2.08 4.14 -11.43
C PRO A 67 2.64 4.96 -10.27
N GLY A 68 3.89 5.37 -10.37
CA GLY A 68 4.56 6.15 -9.34
C GLY A 68 5.44 5.29 -8.44
N MET A 69 5.93 5.86 -7.37
CA MET A 69 6.87 5.24 -6.44
C MET A 69 6.13 4.80 -5.16
N PRO A 70 5.91 3.50 -4.92
CA PRO A 70 5.33 3.05 -3.66
C PRO A 70 6.26 3.46 -2.51
N SER A 71 5.70 4.16 -1.55
CA SER A 71 6.41 4.65 -0.38
C SER A 71 5.73 4.20 0.89
N MET A 72 6.53 3.83 1.88
CA MET A 72 6.05 3.32 3.15
C MET A 72 6.67 4.11 4.30
N TYR A 73 5.85 4.46 5.28
CA TYR A 73 6.33 5.07 6.50
C TYR A 73 6.95 3.99 7.39
N TYR A 74 8.14 4.28 7.97
CA TYR A 74 8.89 3.29 8.75
C TYR A 74 8.01 2.61 9.81
N GLY A 75 8.17 1.30 9.94
CA GLY A 75 7.42 0.47 10.89
C GLY A 75 6.08 -0.04 10.36
N ASP A 76 5.51 0.55 9.31
CA ASP A 76 4.27 0.02 8.71
C ASP A 76 4.52 -1.37 8.09
N GLU A 77 5.75 -1.61 7.59
CA GLU A 77 6.21 -2.89 7.04
C GLU A 77 6.28 -4.02 8.06
N VAL A 78 6.32 -3.69 9.34
CA VAL A 78 6.39 -4.65 10.45
C VAL A 78 5.15 -4.61 11.35
N GLY A 79 4.06 -4.02 10.86
CA GLY A 79 2.79 -3.98 11.58
C GLY A 79 2.76 -3.00 12.75
N MET A 80 3.65 -2.01 12.78
CA MET A 80 3.72 -1.05 13.87
C MET A 80 2.42 -0.27 14.04
N GLU A 81 1.91 -0.24 15.26
CA GLU A 81 0.73 0.50 15.66
C GLU A 81 1.08 1.90 16.18
N GLY A 82 0.15 2.83 16.09
CA GLY A 82 0.28 4.15 16.68
C GLY A 82 -0.94 5.02 16.43
N ALA A 83 -1.45 5.63 17.50
CA ALA A 83 -2.52 6.61 17.44
C ALA A 83 -2.09 7.87 16.68
N SER A 84 -3.01 8.81 16.48
CA SER A 84 -2.71 10.10 15.84
C SER A 84 -1.56 10.85 16.54
N ASP A 85 -0.97 11.78 15.82
CA ASP A 85 0.18 12.58 16.26
C ASP A 85 0.05 13.04 17.71
N PRO A 86 1.11 12.96 18.51
CA PRO A 86 2.48 12.50 18.24
C PRO A 86 2.70 10.99 18.41
N CYS A 87 1.68 10.21 18.76
CA CYS A 87 1.80 8.80 19.11
C CYS A 87 2.13 7.87 17.91
N CYS A 88 1.97 8.35 16.67
CA CYS A 88 2.38 7.64 15.46
C CYS A 88 3.91 7.60 15.26
N ARG A 89 4.68 8.41 16.01
CA ARG A 89 6.14 8.55 15.88
C ARG A 89 6.93 7.72 16.90
N GLY A 90 6.40 6.57 17.30
CA GLY A 90 7.10 5.65 18.19
C GLY A 90 8.42 5.14 17.62
N THR A 91 9.31 4.66 18.47
CA THR A 91 10.56 4.02 18.05
C THR A 91 10.26 2.71 17.30
N PHE A 92 11.12 2.38 16.34
CA PHE A 92 11.03 1.09 15.62
C PHE A 92 11.09 -0.08 16.61
N PRO A 93 10.21 -1.09 16.48
CA PRO A 93 10.07 -2.16 17.47
C PRO A 93 11.13 -3.26 17.29
N GLY A 94 12.41 -2.91 17.38
CA GLY A 94 13.51 -3.86 17.17
C GLY A 94 13.36 -5.16 17.96
N GLY A 95 13.31 -6.30 17.25
CA GLY A 95 13.13 -7.63 17.81
C GLY A 95 11.68 -7.99 18.15
N GLN A 96 10.70 -7.18 17.76
CA GLN A 96 9.26 -7.43 17.94
C GLN A 96 8.47 -7.18 16.64
N GLU A 97 9.13 -7.38 15.53
CA GLU A 97 8.56 -7.21 14.20
C GLU A 97 7.53 -8.30 13.88
N GLU A 98 6.43 -7.94 13.25
CA GLU A 98 5.52 -8.93 12.67
C GLU A 98 6.14 -9.52 11.39
N GLU A 99 6.86 -10.64 11.52
CA GLU A 99 7.58 -11.29 10.42
C GLU A 99 6.69 -11.60 9.22
N ASP A 100 5.46 -12.01 9.45
CA ASP A 100 4.50 -12.28 8.38
C ASP A 100 4.14 -11.00 7.58
N THR A 101 3.97 -9.85 8.24
CA THR A 101 3.70 -8.58 7.58
C THR A 101 4.91 -8.15 6.77
N LEU A 102 6.10 -8.27 7.34
CA LEU A 102 7.36 -7.96 6.65
C LEU A 102 7.58 -8.85 5.42
N ALA A 103 7.29 -10.15 5.51
CA ALA A 103 7.41 -11.06 4.38
C ALA A 103 6.48 -10.66 3.22
N LEU A 104 5.23 -10.31 3.51
CA LEU A 104 4.27 -9.84 2.51
C LEU A 104 4.70 -8.52 1.84
N VAL A 105 5.25 -7.59 2.62
CA VAL A 105 5.78 -6.33 2.08
C VAL A 105 6.96 -6.60 1.16
N LYS A 106 7.92 -7.42 1.58
CA LYS A 106 9.08 -7.80 0.75
C LYS A 106 8.64 -8.44 -0.56
N GLU A 107 7.66 -9.34 -0.53
CA GLU A 107 7.14 -10.01 -1.72
C GLU A 107 6.46 -9.01 -2.68
N ALA A 108 5.64 -8.10 -2.17
CA ALA A 108 4.97 -7.10 -2.98
C ALA A 108 5.96 -6.15 -3.68
N PHE A 109 6.99 -5.69 -2.97
CA PHE A 109 8.03 -4.85 -3.55
C PHE A 109 8.92 -5.62 -4.54
N ARG A 110 9.22 -6.90 -4.25
CA ARG A 110 9.94 -7.78 -5.17
C ARG A 110 9.16 -7.98 -6.47
N LEU A 111 7.86 -8.27 -6.38
CA LEU A 111 6.99 -8.38 -7.56
C LEU A 111 7.10 -7.13 -8.45
N ARG A 112 7.02 -5.93 -7.87
CA ARG A 112 7.16 -4.69 -8.64
C ARG A 112 8.56 -4.53 -9.25
N ALA A 113 9.60 -4.92 -8.52
CA ALA A 113 10.98 -4.83 -9.00
C ALA A 113 11.23 -5.78 -10.18
N GLU A 114 10.66 -6.97 -10.15
CA GLU A 114 10.80 -8.02 -11.18
C GLU A 114 9.88 -7.78 -12.39
N ARG A 115 8.83 -6.96 -12.27
CA ARG A 115 7.83 -6.71 -13.32
C ARG A 115 7.94 -5.28 -13.86
N PRO A 116 8.69 -5.03 -14.95
CA PRO A 116 8.81 -3.72 -15.59
C PRO A 116 7.46 -3.09 -15.94
N VAL A 117 6.47 -3.89 -16.32
CA VAL A 117 5.11 -3.42 -16.64
C VAL A 117 4.46 -2.68 -15.46
N LEU A 118 4.76 -3.06 -14.22
CA LEU A 118 4.26 -2.37 -13.03
C LEU A 118 4.92 -0.99 -12.83
N ARG A 119 6.13 -0.81 -13.35
CA ARG A 119 6.87 0.45 -13.23
C ARG A 119 6.55 1.41 -14.36
N HIS A 120 6.59 0.93 -15.60
CA HIS A 120 6.56 1.76 -16.79
C HIS A 120 5.39 1.45 -17.75
N GLY A 121 4.64 0.35 -17.54
CA GLY A 121 3.51 -0.02 -18.40
C GLY A 121 2.38 1.01 -18.35
N PHE A 122 1.53 1.01 -19.36
CA PHE A 122 0.29 1.77 -19.37
C PHE A 122 -0.64 1.32 -18.24
N LEU A 123 -1.53 2.22 -17.84
CA LEU A 123 -2.55 1.98 -16.83
C LEU A 123 -3.93 2.11 -17.44
N GLU A 124 -4.75 1.10 -17.24
CA GLU A 124 -6.19 1.17 -17.42
C GLU A 124 -6.90 0.79 -16.13
N LEU A 125 -7.89 1.59 -15.76
CA LEU A 125 -8.74 1.33 -14.59
C LEU A 125 -10.16 1.06 -15.07
N SER A 126 -10.74 -0.01 -14.57
CA SER A 126 -12.14 -0.35 -14.81
C SER A 126 -12.78 -0.93 -13.56
N SER A 127 -14.09 -1.18 -13.61
CA SER A 127 -14.82 -1.85 -12.54
C SER A 127 -15.55 -3.08 -13.07
N GLU A 128 -15.56 -4.12 -12.26
CA GLU A 128 -16.40 -5.31 -12.47
C GLU A 128 -17.50 -5.29 -11.41
N GLY A 129 -18.73 -4.97 -11.83
CA GLY A 129 -19.84 -4.73 -10.90
C GLY A 129 -19.63 -3.48 -10.05
N GLU A 130 -20.25 -3.46 -8.85
CA GLU A 130 -20.21 -2.29 -7.96
C GLU A 130 -19.05 -2.30 -6.96
N ASP A 131 -18.41 -3.46 -6.73
CA ASP A 131 -17.48 -3.67 -5.62
C ASP A 131 -16.06 -4.04 -6.03
N THR A 132 -15.77 -4.22 -7.33
CA THR A 132 -14.44 -4.69 -7.79
C THR A 132 -13.77 -3.64 -8.66
N LEU A 133 -12.64 -3.13 -8.19
CA LEU A 133 -11.69 -2.34 -8.98
C LEU A 133 -10.78 -3.27 -9.76
N VAL A 134 -10.63 -3.01 -11.04
CA VAL A 134 -9.69 -3.71 -11.92
C VAL A 134 -8.58 -2.75 -12.33
N ILE A 135 -7.35 -3.16 -12.10
CA ILE A 135 -6.14 -2.44 -12.50
C ILE A 135 -5.44 -3.29 -13.56
N HIS A 136 -5.34 -2.75 -14.75
CA HIS A 136 -4.62 -3.37 -15.85
C HIS A 136 -3.36 -2.56 -16.18
N ARG A 137 -2.21 -3.24 -16.14
CA ARG A 137 -0.92 -2.68 -16.54
C ARG A 137 -0.44 -3.46 -17.77
N PHE A 138 -0.03 -2.76 -18.83
CA PHE A 138 0.31 -3.41 -20.10
C PHE A 138 1.30 -2.58 -20.93
N ALA A 139 1.98 -3.25 -21.87
CA ALA A 139 2.70 -2.61 -22.96
C ALA A 139 1.74 -2.32 -24.11
N LYS A 140 1.83 -1.16 -24.74
CA LYS A 140 1.07 -0.83 -25.94
C LYS A 140 2.00 -0.87 -27.16
N ASP A 141 1.67 -1.71 -28.11
CA ASP A 141 2.48 -1.94 -29.32
C ASP A 141 3.95 -2.30 -28.99
N GLY A 142 4.16 -3.06 -27.88
CA GLY A 142 5.49 -3.45 -27.39
C GLY A 142 6.27 -2.34 -26.68
N LEU A 143 5.66 -1.18 -26.44
CA LEU A 143 6.31 -0.03 -25.83
C LEU A 143 5.70 0.30 -24.45
N ASP A 144 6.50 0.92 -23.60
CA ASP A 144 6.06 1.52 -22.35
C ASP A 144 5.52 2.95 -22.53
N VAL A 145 5.15 3.61 -21.42
CA VAL A 145 4.61 4.99 -21.44
C VAL A 145 5.61 6.06 -21.87
N PHE A 146 6.89 5.74 -21.90
CA PHE A 146 7.98 6.63 -22.34
C PHE A 146 8.39 6.38 -23.79
N GLY A 147 7.81 5.38 -24.46
CA GLY A 147 8.15 4.97 -25.82
C GLY A 147 9.34 4.03 -25.90
N GLU A 148 9.77 3.45 -24.78
CA GLU A 148 10.84 2.46 -24.73
C GLU A 148 10.29 1.05 -24.86
N PRO A 149 11.03 0.10 -25.47
CA PRO A 149 10.62 -1.30 -25.56
C PRO A 149 10.32 -1.89 -24.17
N LEU A 150 9.18 -2.57 -24.04
CA LEU A 150 8.75 -3.22 -22.82
C LEU A 150 8.44 -4.70 -23.06
N GLU A 151 9.41 -5.56 -22.75
CA GLU A 151 9.29 -7.01 -22.82
C GLU A 151 8.79 -7.58 -21.49
N ASP A 152 7.52 -7.36 -21.18
CA ASP A 152 6.85 -7.95 -20.01
C ASP A 152 5.38 -8.22 -20.35
N GLY A 153 4.83 -9.31 -19.82
CA GLY A 153 3.42 -9.62 -19.98
C GLY A 153 2.50 -8.67 -19.23
N PRO A 154 1.23 -8.58 -19.60
CA PRO A 154 0.29 -7.75 -18.87
C PRO A 154 0.14 -8.20 -17.42
N PHE A 155 -0.22 -7.26 -16.56
CA PHE A 155 -0.54 -7.52 -15.17
C PHE A 155 -1.96 -7.05 -14.89
N LEU A 156 -2.76 -7.92 -14.29
CA LEU A 156 -4.14 -7.64 -13.96
C LEU A 156 -4.39 -7.89 -12.49
N LEU A 157 -4.83 -6.85 -11.78
CA LEU A 157 -5.19 -6.93 -10.37
C LEU A 157 -6.67 -6.62 -10.19
N ARG A 158 -7.38 -7.52 -9.54
CA ARG A 158 -8.77 -7.32 -9.12
C ARG A 158 -8.83 -7.19 -7.61
N ILE A 159 -9.30 -6.05 -7.14
CA ILE A 159 -9.48 -5.78 -5.71
C ILE A 159 -10.96 -5.58 -5.45
N SER A 160 -11.55 -6.48 -4.70
CA SER A 160 -12.92 -6.33 -4.21
C SER A 160 -12.93 -6.05 -2.71
N ARG A 161 -14.11 -5.70 -2.17
CA ARG A 161 -14.29 -5.54 -0.73
C ARG A 161 -13.86 -6.79 0.03
N ASP A 162 -14.12 -7.98 -0.50
CA ASP A 162 -13.95 -9.26 0.19
C ASP A 162 -12.76 -10.07 -0.31
N ALA A 163 -12.25 -9.82 -1.52
CA ALA A 163 -11.18 -10.61 -2.13
C ALA A 163 -10.17 -9.78 -2.92
N ILE A 164 -9.01 -10.39 -3.14
CA ILE A 164 -7.99 -9.91 -4.08
C ILE A 164 -7.68 -11.06 -5.02
N LYS A 165 -7.63 -10.78 -6.33
CA LYS A 165 -7.20 -11.73 -7.36
C LYS A 165 -6.16 -11.05 -8.26
N ILE A 166 -5.04 -11.71 -8.43
CA ILE A 166 -3.94 -11.32 -9.34
C ILE A 166 -3.98 -12.18 -10.57
#